data_e4760e406a85319ec316b46c562e737c
#
_entry.id   e4760e406a85319ec316b46c562e737c
#
_cell.length_a   1.000
_cell.length_b   1.000
_cell.length_c   1.000
_cell.angle_alpha   90.00
_cell.angle_beta   90.00
_cell.angle_gamma   90.00
#
_symmetry.space_group_name_H-M   'P 1'
#
loop_
_entity.id
_entity.type
_entity.pdbx_description
1 polymer ?
#
loop_
_entity_poly.entity_id
_entity_poly.type
_entity_poly.pdbx_seq_one_letter_code
_entity_poly.pdbx_strand_id
1 'polypeptide(L)'
;MIPIFSITAWSGAGKTTFIEHLIPELKRRNLRTAVIKHDAHDFDIDKEGKDTFRFTQAGAEIVSITSRTHAAVMENRYVPLSEILGYIHDVDVIIVEGFKNENIPKIGLRRGNFLLPEGEYIAVISDVPMPESEVPVFDINDYNGFSEWLANELRNWKHGTALLK
;
A
#
# COMPACT_ATOMS: atom_id res chain seq x y z
N MET A 1 0.21 10.05 -14.23
CA MET A 1 -0.46 9.40 -13.07
C MET A 1 0.58 8.53 -12.37
N ILE A 2 0.66 8.57 -11.04
CA ILE A 2 1.59 7.74 -10.28
C ILE A 2 1.06 6.30 -10.30
N PRO A 3 1.88 5.29 -10.63
CA PRO A 3 1.50 3.88 -10.55
C PRO A 3 1.04 3.50 -9.14
N ILE A 4 -0.04 2.74 -9.07
CA ILE A 4 -0.65 2.29 -7.81
C ILE A 4 -1.00 0.80 -7.89
N PHE A 5 -0.78 0.07 -6.82
CA PHE A 5 -1.25 -1.31 -6.66
C PHE A 5 -1.58 -1.61 -5.20
N SER A 6 -2.43 -2.61 -4.97
CA SER A 6 -2.72 -3.08 -3.62
C SER A 6 -2.06 -4.41 -3.33
N ILE A 7 -1.65 -4.61 -2.07
CA ILE A 7 -1.31 -5.93 -1.55
C ILE A 7 -2.53 -6.48 -0.80
N THR A 8 -3.08 -7.56 -1.34
CA THR A 8 -4.34 -8.15 -0.88
C THR A 8 -4.10 -9.54 -0.28
N ALA A 9 -4.59 -9.75 0.93
CA ALA A 9 -4.54 -11.02 1.65
C ALA A 9 -5.56 -11.03 2.79
N TRP A 10 -5.77 -12.16 3.39
CA TRP A 10 -6.49 -12.26 4.67
C TRP A 10 -5.76 -11.54 5.80
N SER A 11 -6.49 -11.21 6.86
CA SER A 11 -5.89 -10.62 8.06
C SER A 11 -4.86 -11.59 8.66
N GLY A 12 -3.74 -11.06 9.17
CA GLY A 12 -2.68 -11.86 9.76
C GLY A 12 -1.76 -12.59 8.77
N ALA A 13 -1.98 -12.50 7.44
CA ALA A 13 -1.13 -13.18 6.45
C ALA A 13 0.27 -12.57 6.29
N GLY A 14 0.56 -11.41 6.90
CA GLY A 14 1.89 -10.79 6.87
C GLY A 14 2.05 -9.68 5.84
N LYS A 15 0.96 -9.05 5.35
CA LYS A 15 1.03 -7.90 4.42
C LYS A 15 1.95 -6.79 4.90
N THR A 16 1.73 -6.31 6.11
CA THR A 16 2.52 -5.23 6.71
C THR A 16 4.00 -5.59 6.75
N THR A 17 4.33 -6.80 7.21
CA THR A 17 5.71 -7.31 7.27
C THR A 17 6.34 -7.37 5.88
N PHE A 18 5.60 -7.82 4.86
CA PHE A 18 6.11 -7.84 3.49
C PHE A 18 6.38 -6.42 2.98
N ILE A 19 5.46 -5.48 3.20
CA ILE A 19 5.63 -4.08 2.79
C ILE A 19 6.84 -3.44 3.49
N GLU A 20 7.02 -3.70 4.79
CA GLU A 20 8.17 -3.21 5.57
C GLU A 20 9.52 -3.64 4.98
N HIS A 21 9.61 -4.87 4.48
CA HIS A 21 10.83 -5.38 3.84
C HIS A 21 10.97 -4.94 2.37
N LEU A 22 9.85 -4.74 1.68
CA LEU A 22 9.85 -4.28 0.29
C LEU A 22 10.31 -2.83 0.15
N ILE A 23 9.91 -1.93 1.06
CA ILE A 23 10.25 -0.50 0.99
C ILE A 23 11.77 -0.25 0.87
N PRO A 24 12.65 -0.88 1.69
CA PRO A 24 14.09 -0.73 1.53
C PRO A 24 14.62 -1.21 0.17
N GLU A 25 14.03 -2.27 -0.41
CA GLU A 25 14.43 -2.76 -1.73
C GLU A 25 14.07 -1.75 -2.83
N LEU A 26 12.87 -1.18 -2.77
CA LEU A 26 12.46 -0.12 -3.70
C LEU A 26 13.35 1.12 -3.57
N LYS A 27 13.68 1.50 -2.33
CA LYS A 27 14.60 2.62 -2.08
C LYS A 27 15.99 2.37 -2.66
N ARG A 28 16.54 1.14 -2.58
CA ARG A 28 17.81 0.77 -3.22
C ARG A 28 17.78 0.91 -4.75
N ARG A 29 16.59 0.81 -5.35
CA ARG A 29 16.34 1.02 -6.79
C ARG A 29 16.01 2.48 -7.13
N ASN A 30 16.19 3.41 -6.17
CA ASN A 30 15.85 4.84 -6.28
C ASN A 30 14.36 5.08 -6.58
N LEU A 31 13.47 4.20 -6.11
CA LEU A 31 12.02 4.37 -6.21
C LEU A 31 11.50 4.96 -4.90
N ARG A 32 10.93 6.16 -4.98
CA ARG A 32 10.27 6.81 -3.86
C ARG A 32 8.87 6.21 -3.73
N THR A 33 8.54 5.75 -2.55
CA THR A 33 7.32 4.97 -2.29
C THR A 33 6.40 5.70 -1.32
N ALA A 34 5.11 5.79 -1.65
CA ALA A 34 4.07 6.09 -0.71
C ALA A 34 3.34 4.80 -0.30
N VAL A 35 2.87 4.75 0.95
CA VAL A 35 2.04 3.64 1.44
C VAL A 35 0.75 4.22 1.98
N ILE A 36 -0.37 3.65 1.54
CA ILE A 36 -1.70 3.94 2.06
C ILE A 36 -2.18 2.70 2.77
N LYS A 37 -2.53 2.84 4.05
CA LYS A 37 -3.18 1.78 4.81
C LYS A 37 -4.63 2.15 5.07
N HIS A 38 -5.55 1.26 4.71
CA HIS A 38 -6.96 1.35 5.08
C HIS A 38 -7.23 0.33 6.19
N ASP A 39 -7.66 0.83 7.33
CA ASP A 39 -8.18 0.00 8.40
C ASP A 39 -9.70 -0.09 8.28
N ALA A 40 -10.25 -1.29 8.50
CA ALA A 40 -11.70 -1.51 8.51
C ALA A 40 -12.33 -1.06 9.85
N HIS A 41 -11.52 -0.74 10.83
CA HIS A 41 -11.90 -0.27 12.15
C HIS A 41 -11.40 1.15 12.35
N ASP A 42 -12.03 1.88 13.28
CA ASP A 42 -11.53 3.19 13.68
C ASP A 42 -10.11 3.05 14.23
N PHE A 43 -9.29 4.05 13.98
CA PHE A 43 -7.91 4.10 14.45
C PHE A 43 -7.62 5.46 15.09
N ASP A 44 -6.79 5.44 16.12
CA ASP A 44 -6.28 6.63 16.76
C ASP A 44 -4.80 6.84 16.37
N ILE A 45 -4.50 7.98 15.76
CA ILE A 45 -3.12 8.41 15.49
C ILE A 45 -2.62 9.36 16.57
N ASP A 46 -3.52 10.22 17.08
CA ASP A 46 -3.19 11.24 18.06
C ASP A 46 -3.18 10.64 19.48
N LYS A 47 -2.52 11.33 20.40
CA LYS A 47 -2.41 10.89 21.79
C LYS A 47 -3.15 11.85 22.71
N GLU A 48 -3.96 11.28 23.61
CA GLU A 48 -4.60 12.02 24.69
C GLU A 48 -3.58 12.91 25.45
N GLY A 49 -4.00 14.13 25.73
CA GLY A 49 -3.18 15.14 26.43
C GLY A 49 -2.26 15.97 25.54
N LYS A 50 -2.17 15.69 24.22
CA LYS A 50 -1.46 16.55 23.26
C LYS A 50 -2.35 17.70 22.78
N ASP A 51 -1.74 18.79 22.35
CA ASP A 51 -2.47 19.97 21.88
C ASP A 51 -3.32 19.65 20.65
N THR A 52 -2.82 18.86 19.72
CA THR A 52 -3.55 18.38 18.53
C THR A 52 -4.80 17.61 18.92
N PHE A 53 -4.70 16.69 19.88
CA PHE A 53 -5.85 15.96 20.42
C PHE A 53 -6.88 16.92 21.04
N ARG A 54 -6.44 17.92 21.82
CA ARG A 54 -7.32 18.92 22.42
C ARG A 54 -8.04 19.76 21.38
N PHE A 55 -7.39 20.11 20.27
CA PHE A 55 -8.04 20.83 19.17
C PHE A 55 -9.12 19.96 18.49
N THR A 56 -8.82 18.70 18.25
CA THR A 56 -9.81 17.72 17.73
C THR A 56 -11.02 17.60 18.70
N GLN A 57 -10.77 17.41 19.98
CA GLN A 57 -11.85 17.34 21.00
C GLN A 57 -12.66 18.63 21.14
N ALA A 58 -12.05 19.77 20.84
CA ALA A 58 -12.74 21.06 20.82
C ALA A 58 -13.60 21.28 19.55
N GLY A 59 -13.57 20.33 18.60
CA GLY A 59 -14.42 20.34 17.40
C GLY A 59 -13.73 20.84 16.13
N ALA A 60 -12.39 20.86 16.08
CA ALA A 60 -11.69 21.14 14.83
C ALA A 60 -11.88 19.97 13.85
N GLU A 61 -12.36 20.25 12.66
CA GLU A 61 -12.57 19.25 11.59
C GLU A 61 -11.26 18.80 10.97
N ILE A 62 -10.28 19.69 10.88
CA ILE A 62 -8.94 19.41 10.35
C ILE A 62 -7.91 19.94 11.36
N VAL A 63 -6.98 19.08 11.74
CA VAL A 63 -5.82 19.46 12.56
C VAL A 63 -4.56 19.13 11.80
N SER A 64 -3.67 20.08 11.65
CA SER A 64 -2.35 19.84 11.06
C SER A 64 -1.24 20.19 12.03
N ILE A 65 -0.19 19.40 11.99
CA ILE A 65 1.04 19.64 12.76
C ILE A 65 2.25 19.54 11.83
N THR A 66 3.17 20.42 11.99
CA THR A 66 4.42 20.43 11.22
C THR A 66 5.62 20.70 12.10
N SER A 67 6.76 20.13 11.70
CA SER A 67 8.06 20.35 12.31
C SER A 67 9.10 20.53 11.20
N ARG A 68 10.38 20.58 11.58
CA ARG A 68 11.49 20.67 10.59
C ARG A 68 11.62 19.42 9.71
N THR A 69 11.09 18.28 10.11
CA THR A 69 11.31 16.98 9.47
C THR A 69 10.04 16.19 9.20
N HIS A 70 8.91 16.57 9.80
CA HIS A 70 7.65 15.83 9.70
C HIS A 70 6.48 16.80 9.59
N ALA A 71 5.45 16.36 8.86
CA ALA A 71 4.14 16.99 8.84
C ALA A 71 3.07 15.90 8.90
N ALA A 72 1.94 16.22 9.54
CA ALA A 72 0.76 15.39 9.52
C ALA A 72 -0.49 16.26 9.37
N VAL A 73 -1.49 15.76 8.66
CA VAL A 73 -2.83 16.32 8.56
C VAL A 73 -3.80 15.24 9.02
N MET A 74 -4.68 15.58 9.94
CA MET A 74 -5.71 14.70 10.48
C MET A 74 -7.08 15.31 10.17
N GLU A 75 -7.91 14.55 9.50
CA GLU A 75 -9.29 14.93 9.16
C GLU A 75 -10.26 13.99 9.86
N ASN A 76 -11.22 14.58 10.58
CA ASN A 76 -12.22 13.82 11.35
C ASN A 76 -13.43 13.46 10.47
N ARG A 77 -13.19 12.84 9.32
CA ARG A 77 -14.19 12.40 8.36
C ARG A 77 -13.69 11.21 7.54
N TYR A 78 -14.59 10.51 6.92
CA TYR A 78 -14.21 9.56 5.88
C TYR A 78 -13.58 10.28 4.69
N VAL A 79 -12.39 9.85 4.29
CA VAL A 79 -11.67 10.33 3.11
C VAL A 79 -11.56 9.19 2.11
N PRO A 80 -12.20 9.25 0.93
CA PRO A 80 -12.10 8.20 -0.07
C PRO A 80 -10.70 8.10 -0.66
N LEU A 81 -10.34 6.92 -1.19
CA LEU A 81 -9.00 6.69 -1.78
C LEU A 81 -8.65 7.73 -2.85
N SER A 82 -9.60 8.11 -3.70
CA SER A 82 -9.39 9.13 -4.74
C SER A 82 -8.95 10.48 -4.20
N GLU A 83 -9.43 10.87 -3.01
CA GLU A 83 -9.02 12.11 -2.34
C GLU A 83 -7.66 11.96 -1.68
N ILE A 84 -7.39 10.81 -1.02
CA ILE A 84 -6.07 10.49 -0.44
C ILE A 84 -4.98 10.56 -1.52
N LEU A 85 -5.27 10.04 -2.72
CA LEU A 85 -4.34 10.08 -3.84
C LEU A 85 -4.00 11.52 -4.27
N GLY A 86 -4.91 12.47 -4.05
CA GLY A 86 -4.67 13.89 -4.33
C GLY A 86 -3.62 14.53 -3.41
N TYR A 87 -3.38 13.97 -2.22
CA TYR A 87 -2.34 14.45 -1.29
C TYR A 87 -0.95 13.89 -1.60
N ILE A 88 -0.88 12.83 -2.45
CA ILE A 88 0.37 12.12 -2.71
C ILE A 88 1.00 12.63 -4.01
N HIS A 89 2.19 13.20 -3.88
CA HIS A 89 2.99 13.70 -5.00
C HIS A 89 4.47 13.40 -4.76
N ASP A 90 5.29 13.56 -5.78
CA ASP A 90 6.74 13.37 -5.70
C ASP A 90 7.19 11.96 -5.27
N VAL A 91 6.40 10.94 -5.65
CA VAL A 91 6.75 9.52 -5.47
C VAL A 91 6.69 8.78 -6.81
N ASP A 92 7.32 7.62 -6.88
CA ASP A 92 7.40 6.81 -8.09
C ASP A 92 6.38 5.67 -8.10
N VAL A 93 5.87 5.29 -6.92
CA VAL A 93 4.89 4.22 -6.73
C VAL A 93 4.07 4.41 -5.46
N ILE A 94 2.80 3.98 -5.50
CA ILE A 94 1.91 3.95 -4.36
C ILE A 94 1.54 2.49 -4.06
N ILE A 95 1.79 2.05 -2.84
CA ILE A 95 1.38 0.75 -2.31
C ILE A 95 0.17 0.95 -1.42
N VAL A 96 -0.88 0.16 -1.63
CA VAL A 96 -2.10 0.21 -0.82
C VAL A 96 -2.24 -1.07 -0.03
N GLU A 97 -2.38 -0.96 1.28
CA GLU A 97 -2.80 -2.04 2.15
C GLU A 97 -4.27 -1.82 2.53
N GLY A 98 -5.14 -2.75 2.13
CA GLY A 98 -6.59 -2.61 2.30
C GLY A 98 -7.30 -2.19 1.02
N PHE A 99 -8.41 -1.46 1.14
CA PHE A 99 -9.23 -1.02 0.01
C PHE A 99 -9.57 -2.14 -0.99
N LYS A 100 -10.00 -3.31 -0.48
CA LYS A 100 -10.20 -4.54 -1.27
C LYS A 100 -11.18 -4.39 -2.44
N ASN A 101 -12.13 -3.46 -2.31
CA ASN A 101 -13.19 -3.22 -3.28
C ASN A 101 -12.81 -2.20 -4.35
N GLU A 102 -11.68 -1.52 -4.21
CA GLU A 102 -11.24 -0.54 -5.20
C GLU A 102 -10.72 -1.24 -6.47
N ASN A 103 -11.00 -0.61 -7.61
CA ASN A 103 -10.56 -1.10 -8.92
C ASN A 103 -9.12 -0.63 -9.19
N ILE A 104 -8.19 -1.20 -8.46
CA ILE A 104 -6.74 -1.00 -8.65
C ILE A 104 -6.06 -2.36 -8.83
N PRO A 105 -4.94 -2.44 -9.57
CA PRO A 105 -4.19 -3.68 -9.74
C PRO A 105 -3.84 -4.32 -8.39
N LYS A 106 -4.06 -5.63 -8.28
CA LYS A 106 -3.88 -6.36 -7.03
C LYS A 106 -2.72 -7.33 -7.10
N ILE A 107 -1.92 -7.36 -6.04
CA ILE A 107 -0.90 -8.37 -5.79
C ILE A 107 -1.41 -9.22 -4.63
N GLY A 108 -1.60 -10.50 -4.89
CA GLY A 108 -2.04 -11.46 -3.88
C GLY A 108 -0.89 -11.83 -2.94
N LEU A 109 -1.13 -11.87 -1.62
CA LEU A 109 -0.18 -12.45 -0.68
C LEU A 109 -0.83 -13.67 -0.02
N ARG A 110 -0.27 -14.85 -0.28
CA ARG A 110 -0.69 -16.13 0.26
C ARG A 110 0.32 -16.63 1.28
N ARG A 111 -0.18 -17.11 2.41
CA ARG A 111 0.67 -17.73 3.44
C ARG A 111 0.07 -19.04 3.94
N GLY A 112 0.85 -20.10 3.87
CA GLY A 112 0.42 -21.42 4.30
C GLY A 112 -0.83 -21.91 3.56
N ASN A 113 -1.79 -22.42 4.30
CA ASN A 113 -3.03 -22.98 3.76
C ASN A 113 -4.12 -21.93 3.44
N PHE A 114 -3.88 -20.64 3.72
CA PHE A 114 -4.85 -19.62 3.37
C PHE A 114 -4.93 -19.45 1.85
N LEU A 115 -6.13 -19.56 1.31
CA LEU A 115 -6.38 -19.19 -0.09
C LEU A 115 -6.31 -17.68 -0.24
N LEU A 116 -6.05 -17.21 -1.45
CA LEU A 116 -6.19 -15.78 -1.75
C LEU A 116 -7.68 -15.38 -1.65
N PRO A 117 -7.99 -14.14 -1.24
CA PRO A 117 -9.31 -13.57 -1.45
C PRO A 117 -9.71 -13.64 -2.93
N GLU A 118 -11.02 -13.68 -3.21
CA GLU A 118 -11.50 -13.62 -4.60
C GLU A 118 -11.05 -12.33 -5.29
N GLY A 119 -10.63 -12.43 -6.54
CA GLY A 119 -10.19 -11.30 -7.35
C GLY A 119 -9.17 -11.65 -8.42
N GLU A 120 -8.93 -10.70 -9.30
CA GLU A 120 -7.86 -10.78 -10.30
C GLU A 120 -6.57 -10.23 -9.72
N TYR A 121 -5.48 -10.93 -9.99
CA TYR A 121 -4.15 -10.57 -9.51
C TYR A 121 -3.19 -10.38 -10.68
N ILE A 122 -2.28 -9.40 -10.57
CA ILE A 122 -1.20 -9.17 -11.53
C ILE A 122 0.07 -9.92 -11.15
N ALA A 123 0.20 -10.32 -9.90
CA ALA A 123 1.26 -11.18 -9.36
C ALA A 123 0.81 -11.78 -8.03
N VAL A 124 1.50 -12.81 -7.59
CA VAL A 124 1.28 -13.44 -6.29
C VAL A 124 2.60 -13.56 -5.53
N ILE A 125 2.54 -13.31 -4.23
CA ILE A 125 3.60 -13.53 -3.25
C ILE A 125 3.16 -14.72 -2.40
N SER A 126 3.98 -15.76 -2.28
CA SER A 126 3.56 -16.99 -1.60
C SER A 126 4.73 -17.70 -0.92
N ASP A 127 4.48 -18.31 0.24
CA ASP A 127 5.41 -19.23 0.90
C ASP A 127 5.19 -20.70 0.51
N VAL A 128 4.23 -20.94 -0.40
CA VAL A 128 3.94 -22.26 -0.94
C VAL A 128 3.95 -22.24 -2.48
N PRO A 129 4.38 -23.32 -3.15
CA PRO A 129 4.35 -23.39 -4.61
C PRO A 129 2.96 -23.19 -5.18
N MET A 130 2.87 -22.50 -6.30
CA MET A 130 1.62 -22.26 -7.05
C MET A 130 1.83 -22.57 -8.55
N PRO A 131 2.01 -23.85 -8.92
CA PRO A 131 2.35 -24.23 -10.31
C PRO A 131 1.24 -23.92 -11.33
N GLU A 132 0.00 -23.81 -10.87
CA GLU A 132 -1.16 -23.50 -11.72
C GLU A 132 -1.41 -21.99 -11.87
N SER A 133 -0.51 -21.13 -11.37
CA SER A 133 -0.70 -19.69 -11.46
C SER A 133 -0.46 -19.19 -12.88
N GLU A 134 -1.40 -18.41 -13.40
CA GLU A 134 -1.28 -17.72 -14.69
C GLU A 134 -0.49 -16.40 -14.60
N VAL A 135 -0.19 -15.95 -13.39
CA VAL A 135 0.57 -14.72 -13.13
C VAL A 135 1.89 -15.04 -12.42
N PRO A 136 2.88 -14.13 -12.48
CA PRO A 136 4.15 -14.31 -11.77
C PRO A 136 3.96 -14.59 -10.28
N VAL A 137 4.70 -15.58 -9.77
CA VAL A 137 4.70 -15.96 -8.36
C VAL A 137 6.10 -15.74 -7.78
N PHE A 138 6.15 -15.09 -6.63
CA PHE A 138 7.39 -14.79 -5.91
C PHE A 138 7.35 -15.45 -4.54
N ASP A 139 8.51 -15.96 -4.09
CA ASP A 139 8.64 -16.40 -2.69
C ASP A 139 8.42 -15.20 -1.75
N ILE A 140 7.75 -15.45 -0.63
CA ILE A 140 7.39 -14.40 0.35
C ILE A 140 8.61 -13.68 0.93
N ASN A 141 9.80 -14.29 0.86
CA ASN A 141 11.06 -13.70 1.32
C ASN A 141 11.93 -13.16 0.18
N ASP A 142 11.52 -13.34 -1.08
CA ASP A 142 12.24 -12.81 -2.24
C ASP A 142 11.86 -11.36 -2.54
N TYR A 143 12.12 -10.48 -1.59
CA TYR A 143 11.87 -9.05 -1.73
C TYR A 143 12.69 -8.43 -2.87
N ASN A 144 13.90 -8.93 -3.11
CA ASN A 144 14.76 -8.43 -4.17
C ASN A 144 14.19 -8.76 -5.56
N GLY A 145 13.89 -10.03 -5.84
CA GLY A 145 13.31 -10.46 -7.11
C GLY A 145 11.96 -9.80 -7.37
N PHE A 146 11.09 -9.72 -6.34
CA PHE A 146 9.83 -9.02 -6.46
C PHE A 146 10.02 -7.53 -6.77
N SER A 147 10.92 -6.83 -6.08
CA SER A 147 11.18 -5.40 -6.32
C SER A 147 11.80 -5.14 -7.70
N GLU A 148 12.58 -6.07 -8.26
CA GLU A 148 13.11 -5.99 -9.61
C GLU A 148 12.00 -6.12 -10.66
N TRP A 149 11.15 -7.14 -10.51
CA TRP A 149 9.97 -7.30 -11.35
C TRP A 149 9.11 -6.05 -11.32
N LEU A 150 8.77 -5.55 -10.12
CA LEU A 150 7.96 -4.36 -9.96
C LEU A 150 8.58 -3.13 -10.62
N ALA A 151 9.90 -2.93 -10.48
CA ALA A 151 10.59 -1.82 -11.14
C ALA A 151 10.51 -1.90 -12.68
N ASN A 152 10.49 -3.10 -13.24
CA ASN A 152 10.28 -3.33 -14.68
C ASN A 152 8.85 -2.97 -15.08
N GLU A 153 7.84 -3.42 -14.31
CA GLU A 153 6.45 -3.10 -14.55
C GLU A 153 6.19 -1.57 -14.47
N LEU A 154 6.78 -0.89 -13.50
CA LEU A 154 6.66 0.56 -13.36
C LEU A 154 7.25 1.33 -14.54
N ARG A 155 8.31 0.82 -15.18
CA ARG A 155 8.85 1.40 -16.41
C ARG A 155 7.86 1.29 -17.57
N ASN A 156 7.23 0.14 -17.71
CA ASN A 156 6.21 -0.11 -18.72
C ASN A 156 4.95 0.73 -18.48
N TRP A 157 4.58 0.94 -17.21
CA TRP A 157 3.45 1.79 -16.81
C TRP A 157 3.59 3.23 -17.30
N LYS A 158 4.79 3.80 -17.17
CA LYS A 158 5.08 5.18 -17.63
C LYS A 158 4.94 5.35 -19.16
N HIS A 159 4.99 4.26 -19.90
CA HIS A 159 4.84 4.25 -21.36
C HIS A 159 3.43 3.90 -21.85
N GLY A 160 2.43 3.91 -20.98
CA GLY A 160 1.02 3.78 -21.36
C GLY A 160 0.54 2.33 -21.61
N THR A 161 1.35 1.33 -21.34
CA THR A 161 0.92 -0.06 -21.35
C THR A 161 0.35 -0.40 -19.97
N ALA A 162 -0.96 -0.28 -19.84
CA ALA A 162 -1.64 -0.66 -18.61
C ALA A 162 -1.41 -2.15 -18.31
N LEU A 163 -1.11 -2.47 -17.05
CA LEU A 163 -1.16 -3.84 -16.50
C LEU A 163 -2.61 -4.43 -16.50
N LEU A 164 -3.47 -3.88 -17.35
CA LEU A 164 -4.85 -4.33 -17.55
C LEU A 164 -4.99 -4.85 -18.98
N LYS A 165 -4.75 -6.12 -19.17
CA LYS A 165 -5.40 -6.94 -20.19
C LYS A 165 -6.03 -8.12 -19.53
#